data_a8b7c3e06ec5f7d7067d53dde6afd4f6
#
_entry.id   a8b7c3e06ec5f7d7067d53dde6afd4f6
#
_cell.length_a   1.000
_cell.length_b   1.000
_cell.length_c   1.000
_cell.angle_alpha   90.00
_cell.angle_beta   90.00
_cell.angle_gamma   90.00
#
_symmetry.space_group_name_H-M   'P 1'
#
loop_
_entity.id
_entity.type
_entity.pdbx_description
1 polymer ?
#
loop_
_entity_poly.entity_id
_entity_poly.type
_entity_poly.pdbx_seq_one_letter_code
_entity_poly.pdbx_strand_id
1 'polypeptide(L)'
;PPAVRPAGAPSAAAPAPPDAGRAARIAAAFPVLDKLYADYAARQHVPGLAYGLVVNGQLVHTGAVGYANVATQAPAGPQAVFRIASMTKSFVALAVLRLRDAGRLRLDDPAEKYLPELRAHPPLLAGAPADAPPITIRQLLSHSAGLPEDNPWGDRQMGRPDADLRALLTRGVSAANAPGVAYEYSNLAFALLGRLVSTVAGQPFQAYITANILRPLGMAHTYWDYRQVPGALLAHGYRPAGAAWQEEALLPDGESFAALGGLLTSVEDFAKYLAFQAAAWPARPGPDAGPVRRSSVREAQQAWTPAGLNAAFRYPSGRASPVAAGYGYGLRTAQDGSGRRYVGHSGGLPGFGAHWWLLPDYGLAVVAFANQTYAAPTIANFGALDTLVALAGLRPRPVAASPILAQRQAELARLLPGFGPGAAADNAVFAENFFLDQDAATRRQAAQALFAQAGAITAVGPLVPENQLRGRFQLVGARGTIDVFFTLSPENPARVQQLDLKLAGQ
;
A
#
# COMPACT_ATOMS: atom_id res chain seq x y z
N PRO A 1 26.43 -16.99 14.26
CA PRO A 1 25.18 -16.84 13.55
C PRO A 1 24.04 -16.97 14.56
N PRO A 2 23.13 -15.98 14.69
CA PRO A 2 21.98 -16.15 15.55
C PRO A 2 21.01 -17.15 14.91
N ALA A 3 20.53 -18.08 15.74
CA ALA A 3 19.65 -19.17 15.36
C ALA A 3 18.36 -18.64 14.69
N VAL A 4 18.02 -19.21 13.53
CA VAL A 4 16.77 -19.00 12.82
C VAL A 4 15.64 -19.62 13.67
N ARG A 5 14.75 -18.80 14.22
CA ARG A 5 13.52 -19.27 14.87
C ARG A 5 12.59 -19.89 13.82
N PRO A 6 11.91 -21.00 14.16
CA PRO A 6 10.94 -21.63 13.25
C PRO A 6 9.77 -20.68 12.93
N ALA A 7 9.23 -20.83 11.72
CA ALA A 7 8.09 -20.06 11.23
C ALA A 7 6.91 -20.22 12.19
N GLY A 8 6.56 -19.14 12.90
CA GLY A 8 5.39 -19.07 13.75
C GLY A 8 4.12 -18.87 12.91
N ALA A 9 3.00 -19.24 13.47
CA ALA A 9 1.64 -19.15 12.93
C ALA A 9 1.33 -17.79 12.26
N PRO A 10 0.33 -17.72 11.35
CA PRO A 10 0.00 -16.51 10.59
C PRO A 10 -0.22 -15.31 11.52
N SER A 11 0.32 -14.17 11.10
CA SER A 11 0.23 -12.89 11.82
C SER A 11 -1.19 -12.63 12.29
N ALA A 12 -1.37 -12.40 13.59
CA ALA A 12 -2.67 -11.98 14.13
C ALA A 12 -3.21 -10.81 13.30
N ALA A 13 -4.43 -10.96 12.79
CA ALA A 13 -5.11 -9.93 12.01
C ALA A 13 -5.12 -8.60 12.77
N ALA A 14 -5.00 -7.49 12.05
CA ALA A 14 -5.18 -6.17 12.65
C ALA A 14 -6.56 -6.12 13.35
N PRO A 15 -6.68 -5.48 14.54
CA PRO A 15 -7.95 -5.44 15.25
C PRO A 15 -9.04 -4.88 14.33
N ALA A 16 -10.13 -5.64 14.20
CA ALA A 16 -11.29 -5.22 13.43
C ALA A 16 -11.96 -4.01 14.12
N PRO A 17 -12.54 -3.08 13.39
CA PRO A 17 -13.36 -2.04 14.00
C PRO A 17 -14.56 -2.67 14.74
N PRO A 18 -14.97 -2.12 15.90
CA PRO A 18 -16.16 -2.59 16.60
C PRO A 18 -17.44 -2.14 15.84
N ASP A 19 -17.78 -2.87 14.79
CA ASP A 19 -18.97 -2.65 13.96
C ASP A 19 -19.60 -4.01 13.67
N ALA A 20 -20.52 -4.41 14.51
CA ALA A 20 -21.17 -5.71 14.47
C ALA A 20 -21.91 -6.01 13.14
N GLY A 21 -22.37 -4.97 12.42
CA GLY A 21 -23.07 -5.10 11.14
C GLY A 21 -22.15 -5.03 9.91
N ARG A 22 -20.87 -4.73 10.08
CA ARG A 22 -19.95 -4.45 8.98
C ARG A 22 -19.83 -5.61 7.99
N ALA A 23 -19.66 -6.81 8.48
CA ALA A 23 -19.52 -8.00 7.64
C ALA A 23 -20.77 -8.25 6.78
N ALA A 24 -21.96 -8.14 7.37
CA ALA A 24 -23.22 -8.31 6.67
C ALA A 24 -23.43 -7.24 5.58
N ARG A 25 -23.11 -5.96 5.87
CA ARG A 25 -23.21 -4.89 4.87
C ARG A 25 -22.22 -5.06 3.71
N ILE A 26 -21.01 -5.55 3.99
CA ILE A 26 -20.02 -5.90 2.94
C ILE A 26 -20.55 -7.05 2.08
N ALA A 27 -21.07 -8.13 2.71
CA ALA A 27 -21.62 -9.27 1.98
C ALA A 27 -22.82 -8.90 1.10
N ALA A 28 -23.66 -7.98 1.54
CA ALA A 28 -24.78 -7.48 0.75
C ALA A 28 -24.35 -6.75 -0.54
N ALA A 29 -23.10 -6.30 -0.62
CA ALA A 29 -22.54 -5.64 -1.81
C ALA A 29 -21.93 -6.63 -2.82
N PHE A 30 -21.76 -7.93 -2.51
CA PHE A 30 -21.10 -8.89 -3.42
C PHE A 30 -21.75 -8.98 -4.80
N PRO A 31 -23.09 -9.06 -4.95
CA PRO A 31 -23.70 -9.10 -6.29
C PRO A 31 -23.39 -7.88 -7.15
N VAL A 32 -23.24 -6.71 -6.52
CA VAL A 32 -22.88 -5.47 -7.23
C VAL A 32 -21.41 -5.53 -7.71
N LEU A 33 -20.54 -6.10 -6.88
CA LEU A 33 -19.13 -6.33 -7.26
C LEU A 33 -19.02 -7.32 -8.41
N ASP A 34 -19.75 -8.45 -8.33
CA ASP A 34 -19.75 -9.48 -9.38
C ASP A 34 -20.18 -8.88 -10.72
N LYS A 35 -21.26 -8.08 -10.70
CA LYS A 35 -21.71 -7.37 -11.89
C LYS A 35 -20.66 -6.39 -12.41
N LEU A 36 -19.98 -5.63 -11.55
CA LEU A 36 -18.95 -4.68 -11.94
C LEU A 36 -17.80 -5.36 -12.69
N TYR A 37 -17.31 -6.49 -12.17
CA TYR A 37 -16.24 -7.24 -12.84
C TYR A 37 -16.70 -7.94 -14.12
N ALA A 38 -17.94 -8.48 -14.13
CA ALA A 38 -18.53 -9.03 -15.35
C ALA A 38 -18.70 -7.99 -16.44
N ASP A 39 -19.23 -6.81 -16.09
CA ASP A 39 -19.37 -5.69 -17.02
C ASP A 39 -18.01 -5.19 -17.53
N TYR A 40 -16.97 -5.17 -16.68
CA TYR A 40 -15.62 -4.83 -17.09
C TYR A 40 -15.10 -5.85 -18.11
N ALA A 41 -15.19 -7.15 -17.81
CA ALA A 41 -14.72 -8.22 -18.69
C ALA A 41 -15.43 -8.17 -20.05
N ALA A 42 -16.74 -7.97 -20.06
CA ALA A 42 -17.53 -7.84 -21.29
C ALA A 42 -17.13 -6.62 -22.12
N ARG A 43 -17.03 -5.43 -21.52
CA ARG A 43 -16.65 -4.19 -22.23
C ARG A 43 -15.23 -4.23 -22.79
N GLN A 44 -14.30 -4.92 -22.11
CA GLN A 44 -12.90 -5.01 -22.53
C GLN A 44 -12.62 -6.27 -23.36
N HIS A 45 -13.63 -7.09 -23.65
CA HIS A 45 -13.48 -8.38 -24.35
C HIS A 45 -12.39 -9.28 -23.72
N VAL A 46 -12.36 -9.36 -22.38
CA VAL A 46 -11.39 -10.17 -21.67
C VAL A 46 -11.78 -11.65 -21.75
N PRO A 47 -10.89 -12.57 -22.24
CA PRO A 47 -11.19 -13.98 -22.34
C PRO A 47 -11.50 -14.65 -20.99
N GLY A 48 -10.73 -14.26 -19.97
CA GLY A 48 -10.88 -14.77 -18.59
C GLY A 48 -10.42 -13.75 -17.55
N LEU A 49 -11.20 -13.61 -16.50
CA LEU A 49 -10.94 -12.73 -15.37
C LEU A 49 -11.21 -13.49 -14.07
N ALA A 50 -10.31 -13.40 -13.10
CA ALA A 50 -10.54 -13.85 -11.73
C ALA A 50 -10.26 -12.69 -10.76
N TYR A 51 -11.08 -12.58 -9.70
CA TYR A 51 -10.94 -11.50 -8.72
C TYR A 51 -11.23 -11.96 -7.30
N GLY A 52 -10.76 -11.19 -6.32
CA GLY A 52 -10.98 -11.45 -4.91
C GLY A 52 -11.08 -10.19 -4.08
N LEU A 53 -11.87 -10.27 -3.01
CA LEU A 53 -12.02 -9.27 -1.97
C LEU A 53 -11.47 -9.79 -0.65
N VAL A 54 -10.51 -9.04 -0.08
CA VAL A 54 -9.92 -9.31 1.23
C VAL A 54 -10.41 -8.26 2.22
N VAL A 55 -10.93 -8.71 3.36
CA VAL A 55 -11.41 -7.87 4.45
C VAL A 55 -10.70 -8.27 5.73
N ASN A 56 -10.00 -7.32 6.36
CA ASN A 56 -9.23 -7.55 7.59
C ASN A 56 -8.28 -8.76 7.50
N GLY A 57 -7.66 -8.95 6.33
CA GLY A 57 -6.73 -10.04 6.08
C GLY A 57 -7.37 -11.39 5.73
N GLN A 58 -8.66 -11.45 5.53
CA GLN A 58 -9.36 -12.68 5.12
C GLN A 58 -9.96 -12.52 3.72
N LEU A 59 -9.75 -13.49 2.85
CA LEU A 59 -10.43 -13.60 1.55
C LEU A 59 -11.89 -13.94 1.82
N VAL A 60 -12.80 -12.99 1.60
CA VAL A 60 -14.23 -13.13 1.96
C VAL A 60 -15.12 -13.31 0.74
N HIS A 61 -14.64 -12.98 -0.45
CA HIS A 61 -15.38 -13.15 -1.69
C HIS A 61 -14.43 -13.34 -2.85
N THR A 62 -14.81 -14.21 -3.78
CA THR A 62 -14.11 -14.44 -5.05
C THR A 62 -15.12 -14.58 -6.17
N GLY A 63 -14.71 -14.19 -7.36
CA GLY A 63 -15.50 -14.46 -8.55
C GLY A 63 -14.62 -14.60 -9.77
N ALA A 64 -15.20 -15.07 -10.85
CA ALA A 64 -14.52 -15.22 -12.12
C ALA A 64 -15.49 -15.11 -13.30
N VAL A 65 -14.97 -14.76 -14.47
CA VAL A 65 -15.72 -14.67 -15.73
C VAL A 65 -14.85 -15.28 -16.84
N GLY A 66 -15.49 -16.04 -17.74
CA GLY A 66 -14.82 -16.59 -18.92
C GLY A 66 -13.85 -17.73 -18.63
N TYR A 67 -12.79 -17.84 -19.42
CA TYR A 67 -11.93 -19.02 -19.50
C TYR A 67 -10.47 -18.68 -19.17
N ALA A 68 -9.84 -19.49 -18.34
CA ALA A 68 -8.39 -19.50 -18.15
C ALA A 68 -7.67 -20.03 -19.40
N ASN A 69 -8.31 -20.96 -20.13
CA ASN A 69 -7.85 -21.45 -21.43
C ASN A 69 -9.06 -21.52 -22.39
N VAL A 70 -9.01 -20.70 -23.43
CA VAL A 70 -10.11 -20.60 -24.42
C VAL A 70 -10.22 -21.86 -25.27
N ALA A 71 -9.10 -22.46 -25.64
CA ALA A 71 -9.10 -23.64 -26.52
C ALA A 71 -9.72 -24.87 -25.88
N THR A 72 -9.52 -25.06 -24.58
CA THR A 72 -10.07 -26.18 -23.82
C THR A 72 -11.36 -25.81 -23.06
N GLN A 73 -11.76 -24.53 -23.10
CA GLN A 73 -12.85 -23.97 -22.30
C GLN A 73 -12.69 -24.18 -20.78
N ALA A 74 -11.42 -24.34 -20.32
CA ALA A 74 -11.15 -24.40 -18.88
C ALA A 74 -11.55 -23.08 -18.22
N PRO A 75 -12.45 -23.09 -17.21
CA PRO A 75 -12.99 -21.86 -16.65
C PRO A 75 -11.91 -21.05 -15.90
N ALA A 76 -11.99 -19.72 -15.97
CA ALA A 76 -11.27 -18.88 -15.04
C ALA A 76 -11.80 -19.12 -13.60
N GLY A 77 -10.91 -18.97 -12.61
CA GLY A 77 -11.27 -19.20 -11.22
C GLY A 77 -10.23 -18.66 -10.24
N PRO A 78 -10.55 -18.62 -8.94
CA PRO A 78 -9.64 -18.07 -7.92
C PRO A 78 -8.36 -18.89 -7.73
N GLN A 79 -8.36 -20.16 -8.17
CA GLN A 79 -7.20 -21.06 -8.13
C GLN A 79 -6.39 -21.05 -9.42
N ALA A 80 -6.95 -20.52 -10.52
CA ALA A 80 -6.21 -20.40 -11.78
C ALA A 80 -4.99 -19.50 -11.59
N VAL A 81 -3.87 -19.92 -12.17
CA VAL A 81 -2.56 -19.28 -11.99
C VAL A 81 -2.29 -18.38 -13.20
N PHE A 82 -2.30 -17.08 -12.95
CA PHE A 82 -2.07 -16.04 -13.96
C PHE A 82 -0.67 -15.45 -13.81
N ARG A 83 -0.10 -14.92 -14.88
CA ARG A 83 1.02 -14.00 -14.78
C ARG A 83 0.55 -12.66 -14.21
N ILE A 84 1.24 -12.20 -13.16
CA ILE A 84 0.89 -10.94 -12.49
C ILE A 84 1.77 -9.77 -12.89
N ALA A 85 2.70 -10.00 -13.80
CA ALA A 85 3.55 -8.96 -14.36
C ALA A 85 4.21 -8.08 -13.28
N SER A 86 4.19 -6.78 -13.45
CA SER A 86 4.86 -5.81 -12.57
C SER A 86 4.41 -5.83 -11.10
N MET A 87 3.34 -6.52 -10.75
CA MET A 87 3.02 -6.76 -9.34
C MET A 87 4.13 -7.55 -8.62
N THR A 88 4.98 -8.28 -9.37
CA THR A 88 6.21 -8.93 -8.92
C THR A 88 7.15 -7.97 -8.20
N LYS A 89 7.21 -6.70 -8.63
CA LYS A 89 8.11 -5.68 -8.09
C LYS A 89 7.97 -5.50 -6.58
N SER A 90 6.76 -5.61 -6.07
CA SER A 90 6.52 -5.50 -4.63
C SER A 90 7.17 -6.64 -3.82
N PHE A 91 7.28 -7.84 -4.37
CA PHE A 91 7.98 -8.96 -3.73
C PHE A 91 9.50 -8.76 -3.76
N VAL A 92 10.04 -8.21 -4.85
CA VAL A 92 11.46 -7.83 -4.95
C VAL A 92 11.80 -6.73 -3.95
N ALA A 93 10.94 -5.73 -3.82
CA ALA A 93 11.11 -4.68 -2.81
C ALA A 93 11.10 -5.24 -1.37
N LEU A 94 10.21 -6.18 -1.06
CA LEU A 94 10.21 -6.86 0.24
C LEU A 94 11.51 -7.66 0.48
N ALA A 95 12.08 -8.28 -0.56
CA ALA A 95 13.37 -8.97 -0.44
C ALA A 95 14.51 -8.01 -0.10
N VAL A 96 14.55 -6.85 -0.75
CA VAL A 96 15.52 -5.78 -0.44
C VAL A 96 15.35 -5.28 1.00
N LEU A 97 14.10 -5.01 1.43
CA LEU A 97 13.81 -4.56 2.79
C LEU A 97 14.19 -5.61 3.84
N ARG A 98 13.96 -6.89 3.56
CA ARG A 98 14.37 -7.98 4.44
C ARG A 98 15.89 -8.04 4.60
N LEU A 99 16.65 -7.89 3.50
CA LEU A 99 18.11 -7.81 3.54
C LEU A 99 18.59 -6.57 4.31
N ARG A 100 17.95 -5.42 4.13
CA ARG A 100 18.20 -4.22 4.92
C ARG A 100 17.94 -4.46 6.42
N ASP A 101 16.80 -5.04 6.76
CA ASP A 101 16.41 -5.31 8.16
C ASP A 101 17.34 -6.32 8.84
N ALA A 102 18.03 -7.16 8.04
CA ALA A 102 19.11 -8.06 8.47
C ALA A 102 20.50 -7.39 8.49
N GLY A 103 20.59 -6.08 8.20
CA GLY A 103 21.86 -5.34 8.19
C GLY A 103 22.80 -5.65 7.02
N ARG A 104 22.28 -6.32 5.97
CA ARG A 104 23.08 -6.75 4.80
C ARG A 104 23.31 -5.64 3.78
N LEU A 105 22.48 -4.61 3.78
CA LEU A 105 22.57 -3.42 2.94
C LEU A 105 21.89 -2.22 3.62
N ARG A 106 22.14 -1.03 3.07
CA ARG A 106 21.41 0.21 3.43
C ARG A 106 20.74 0.76 2.17
N LEU A 107 19.53 1.32 2.27
CA LEU A 107 18.81 1.83 1.10
C LEU A 107 19.50 3.04 0.46
N ASP A 108 20.25 3.80 1.24
CA ASP A 108 20.98 4.99 0.78
C ASP A 108 22.42 4.67 0.35
N ASP A 109 22.83 3.40 0.39
CA ASP A 109 24.09 2.99 -0.23
C ASP A 109 24.01 3.17 -1.76
N PRO A 110 25.11 3.61 -2.42
CA PRO A 110 25.21 3.54 -3.86
C PRO A 110 25.03 2.10 -4.36
N ALA A 111 24.21 1.91 -5.38
CA ALA A 111 23.93 0.57 -5.92
C ALA A 111 25.18 -0.12 -6.45
N GLU A 112 26.16 0.66 -6.97
CA GLU A 112 27.47 0.19 -7.43
C GLU A 112 28.33 -0.51 -6.36
N LYS A 113 28.02 -0.27 -5.07
CA LYS A 113 28.66 -1.00 -3.96
C LYS A 113 28.39 -2.51 -4.03
N TYR A 114 27.21 -2.88 -4.53
CA TYR A 114 26.73 -4.26 -4.63
C TYR A 114 26.73 -4.79 -6.07
N LEU A 115 26.73 -3.89 -7.04
CA LEU A 115 26.73 -4.15 -8.47
C LEU A 115 27.91 -3.41 -9.12
N PRO A 116 29.13 -3.99 -9.06
CA PRO A 116 30.35 -3.32 -9.56
C PRO A 116 30.28 -2.94 -11.04
N GLU A 117 29.47 -3.63 -11.82
CA GLU A 117 29.21 -3.32 -13.23
C GLU A 117 28.60 -1.92 -13.46
N LEU A 118 28.03 -1.29 -12.42
CA LEU A 118 27.52 0.08 -12.47
C LEU A 118 28.63 1.15 -12.46
N ARG A 119 29.89 0.76 -12.16
CA ARG A 119 31.08 1.64 -12.21
C ARG A 119 31.68 1.76 -13.59
N ALA A 120 31.10 1.14 -14.61
CA ALA A 120 31.64 1.13 -15.96
C ALA A 120 31.86 2.53 -16.52
N HIS A 121 32.96 2.71 -17.27
CA HIS A 121 33.19 3.88 -18.12
C HIS A 121 32.79 3.54 -19.56
N PRO A 122 32.04 4.40 -20.24
CA PRO A 122 31.46 5.69 -19.86
C PRO A 122 30.48 5.61 -18.68
N PRO A 123 30.07 6.75 -18.07
CA PRO A 123 29.13 6.74 -16.95
C PRO A 123 27.88 5.93 -17.32
N LEU A 124 27.35 5.16 -16.37
CA LEU A 124 26.20 4.29 -16.58
C LEU A 124 25.03 5.04 -17.28
N LEU A 125 24.76 6.27 -16.83
CA LEU A 125 23.71 7.13 -17.39
C LEU A 125 24.31 8.08 -18.42
N ALA A 126 24.35 7.67 -19.68
CA ALA A 126 24.76 8.54 -20.77
C ALA A 126 23.80 9.72 -20.91
N GLY A 127 24.36 10.94 -20.90
CA GLY A 127 23.59 12.19 -20.96
C GLY A 127 23.12 12.72 -19.59
N ALA A 128 23.43 12.06 -18.49
CA ALA A 128 23.22 12.64 -17.17
C ALA A 128 24.18 13.84 -16.95
N PRO A 129 23.78 14.85 -16.13
CA PRO A 129 24.66 15.94 -15.72
C PRO A 129 25.94 15.43 -15.06
N ALA A 130 27.05 16.17 -15.25
CA ALA A 130 28.36 15.75 -14.72
C ALA A 130 28.43 15.72 -13.17
N ASP A 131 27.53 16.44 -12.51
CA ASP A 131 27.35 16.50 -11.06
C ASP A 131 26.27 15.55 -10.53
N ALA A 132 25.74 14.66 -11.38
CA ALA A 132 24.73 13.70 -10.97
C ALA A 132 25.26 12.77 -9.88
N PRO A 133 24.50 12.58 -8.76
CA PRO A 133 24.94 11.69 -7.70
C PRO A 133 24.88 10.22 -8.15
N PRO A 134 25.60 9.31 -7.48
CA PRO A 134 25.45 7.88 -7.68
C PRO A 134 24.01 7.41 -7.42
N ILE A 135 23.55 6.45 -8.21
CA ILE A 135 22.24 5.85 -8.03
C ILE A 135 22.22 5.06 -6.71
N THR A 136 21.23 5.34 -5.84
CA THR A 136 21.02 4.60 -4.60
C THR A 136 20.00 3.46 -4.76
N ILE A 137 20.02 2.48 -3.85
CA ILE A 137 19.02 1.39 -3.81
C ILE A 137 17.61 1.97 -3.62
N ARG A 138 17.46 3.01 -2.79
CA ARG A 138 16.19 3.73 -2.59
C ARG A 138 15.63 4.27 -3.89
N GLN A 139 16.46 4.90 -4.70
CA GLN A 139 16.06 5.47 -5.98
C GLN A 139 15.63 4.41 -6.99
N LEU A 140 16.28 3.23 -7.01
CA LEU A 140 15.83 2.09 -7.81
C LEU A 140 14.46 1.59 -7.35
N LEU A 141 14.25 1.44 -6.03
CA LEU A 141 12.98 0.99 -5.45
C LEU A 141 11.81 1.93 -5.71
N SER A 142 12.07 3.23 -5.81
CA SER A 142 11.05 4.30 -5.92
C SER A 142 10.94 4.93 -7.30
N HIS A 143 11.60 4.35 -8.31
CA HIS A 143 11.60 4.85 -9.69
C HIS A 143 12.06 6.31 -9.82
N SER A 144 13.07 6.70 -9.06
CA SER A 144 13.71 8.01 -9.15
C SER A 144 15.21 7.92 -9.47
N ALA A 145 15.64 6.79 -10.05
CA ALA A 145 17.03 6.54 -10.38
C ALA A 145 17.51 7.25 -11.67
N GLY A 146 16.65 7.96 -12.37
CA GLY A 146 16.96 8.60 -13.65
C GLY A 146 17.00 7.66 -14.86
N LEU A 147 16.67 6.38 -14.67
CA LEU A 147 16.52 5.41 -15.74
C LEU A 147 15.24 5.68 -16.52
N PRO A 148 15.22 5.44 -17.86
CA PRO A 148 14.05 5.75 -18.68
C PRO A 148 12.85 4.86 -18.40
N GLU A 149 11.65 5.34 -18.72
CA GLU A 149 10.46 4.50 -18.89
C GLU A 149 10.70 3.52 -20.02
N ASP A 150 10.49 2.23 -19.75
CA ASP A 150 10.91 1.15 -20.63
C ASP A 150 9.91 0.00 -20.73
N ASN A 151 8.61 0.23 -20.44
CA ASN A 151 7.62 -0.86 -20.37
C ASN A 151 7.58 -1.75 -21.60
N PRO A 152 7.42 -1.23 -22.84
CA PRO A 152 7.35 -2.10 -24.02
C PRO A 152 8.66 -2.85 -24.30
N TRP A 153 9.81 -2.24 -23.96
CA TRP A 153 11.11 -2.86 -24.13
C TRP A 153 11.38 -3.88 -23.01
N GLY A 154 11.18 -3.49 -21.73
CA GLY A 154 11.49 -4.30 -20.56
C GLY A 154 10.71 -5.61 -20.53
N ASP A 155 9.42 -5.58 -20.86
CA ASP A 155 8.57 -6.76 -20.89
C ASP A 155 9.09 -7.85 -21.85
N ARG A 156 9.82 -7.47 -22.88
CA ARG A 156 10.45 -8.40 -23.84
C ARG A 156 11.82 -8.92 -23.40
N GLN A 157 12.41 -8.35 -22.33
CA GLN A 157 13.73 -8.79 -21.81
C GLN A 157 13.61 -9.89 -20.75
N MET A 158 12.41 -10.17 -20.25
CA MET A 158 12.16 -10.95 -19.03
C MET A 158 12.81 -12.34 -19.03
N GLY A 159 12.94 -12.99 -20.20
CA GLY A 159 13.59 -14.28 -20.36
C GLY A 159 15.10 -14.22 -20.61
N ARG A 160 15.75 -13.06 -20.55
CA ARG A 160 17.16 -12.92 -20.86
C ARG A 160 18.07 -13.23 -19.68
N PRO A 161 19.28 -13.77 -19.95
CA PRO A 161 20.26 -14.09 -18.91
C PRO A 161 20.94 -12.82 -18.36
N ASP A 162 21.53 -12.92 -17.18
CA ASP A 162 22.33 -11.88 -16.54
C ASP A 162 23.51 -11.39 -17.37
N ALA A 163 24.02 -12.24 -18.28
CA ALA A 163 25.07 -11.84 -19.22
C ALA A 163 24.63 -10.66 -20.10
N ASP A 164 23.37 -10.67 -20.57
CA ASP A 164 22.81 -9.59 -21.40
C ASP A 164 22.62 -8.33 -20.56
N LEU A 165 22.19 -8.45 -19.30
CA LEU A 165 22.10 -7.32 -18.39
C LEU A 165 23.47 -6.68 -18.16
N ARG A 166 24.51 -7.47 -17.87
CA ARG A 166 25.87 -6.96 -17.71
C ARG A 166 26.38 -6.29 -18.98
N ALA A 167 26.16 -6.90 -20.14
CA ALA A 167 26.55 -6.30 -21.41
C ALA A 167 25.85 -4.96 -21.68
N LEU A 168 24.55 -4.84 -21.32
CA LEU A 168 23.81 -3.58 -21.39
C LEU A 168 24.49 -2.52 -20.51
N LEU A 169 24.75 -2.85 -19.23
CA LEU A 169 25.35 -1.91 -18.27
C LEU A 169 26.75 -1.47 -18.68
N THR A 170 27.56 -2.38 -19.23
CA THR A 170 28.92 -2.06 -19.72
C THR A 170 28.89 -1.07 -20.89
N ARG A 171 27.85 -1.15 -21.75
CA ARG A 171 27.68 -0.17 -22.86
C ARG A 171 27.15 1.18 -22.40
N GLY A 172 26.61 1.26 -21.19
CA GLY A 172 25.88 2.39 -20.66
C GLY A 172 24.40 2.39 -21.06
N VAL A 173 23.62 3.14 -20.29
CA VAL A 173 22.17 3.31 -20.44
C VAL A 173 21.88 4.80 -20.63
N SER A 174 20.94 5.17 -21.49
CA SER A 174 20.52 6.57 -21.63
C SER A 174 19.82 7.05 -20.38
N ALA A 175 20.16 8.26 -19.92
CA ALA A 175 19.46 8.90 -18.81
C ALA A 175 18.14 9.50 -19.31
N ALA A 176 17.07 9.34 -18.55
CA ALA A 176 15.85 10.13 -18.69
C ALA A 176 15.95 11.40 -17.84
N ASN A 177 16.50 11.28 -16.62
CA ASN A 177 16.66 12.35 -15.64
C ASN A 177 17.95 12.14 -14.83
N ALA A 178 18.38 13.16 -14.09
CA ALA A 178 19.37 12.95 -13.04
C ALA A 178 18.76 12.13 -11.90
N PRO A 179 19.55 11.24 -11.23
CA PRO A 179 19.07 10.47 -10.09
C PRO A 179 18.51 11.37 -8.98
N GLY A 180 17.32 11.05 -8.49
CA GLY A 180 16.63 11.76 -7.42
C GLY A 180 15.77 12.94 -7.85
N VAL A 181 15.75 13.31 -9.14
CA VAL A 181 15.06 14.52 -9.62
C VAL A 181 13.57 14.28 -9.92
N ALA A 182 13.23 13.16 -10.59
CA ALA A 182 11.88 12.91 -11.06
C ALA A 182 11.49 11.45 -10.96
N TYR A 183 10.19 11.21 -10.96
CA TYR A 183 9.61 9.88 -11.13
C TYR A 183 9.71 9.47 -12.61
N GLU A 184 10.33 8.32 -12.84
CA GLU A 184 10.37 7.69 -14.17
C GLU A 184 10.31 6.18 -14.00
N TYR A 185 9.20 5.57 -14.39
CA TYR A 185 8.97 4.15 -14.18
C TYR A 185 9.96 3.32 -15.01
N SER A 186 10.75 2.45 -14.39
CA SER A 186 11.75 1.65 -15.10
C SER A 186 11.73 0.18 -14.70
N ASN A 187 11.56 -0.71 -15.67
CA ASN A 187 11.72 -2.15 -15.49
C ASN A 187 13.20 -2.51 -15.27
N LEU A 188 14.10 -1.82 -15.96
CA LEU A 188 15.54 -2.00 -15.76
C LEU A 188 15.95 -1.77 -14.31
N ALA A 189 15.36 -0.78 -13.61
CA ALA A 189 15.60 -0.57 -12.18
C ALA A 189 15.32 -1.84 -11.36
N PHE A 190 14.26 -2.57 -11.69
CA PHE A 190 13.91 -3.79 -10.97
C PHE A 190 14.73 -5.00 -11.41
N ALA A 191 15.20 -5.07 -12.66
CA ALA A 191 16.22 -6.05 -13.06
C ALA A 191 17.51 -5.87 -12.24
N LEU A 192 17.96 -4.61 -12.04
CA LEU A 192 19.09 -4.30 -11.16
C LEU A 192 18.84 -4.71 -9.71
N LEU A 193 17.62 -4.48 -9.18
CA LEU A 193 17.26 -4.92 -7.83
C LEU A 193 17.22 -6.45 -7.71
N GLY A 194 16.75 -7.19 -8.72
CA GLY A 194 16.83 -8.66 -8.77
C GLY A 194 18.28 -9.15 -8.70
N ARG A 195 19.16 -8.56 -9.50
CA ARG A 195 20.59 -8.82 -9.47
C ARG A 195 21.21 -8.50 -8.12
N LEU A 196 20.86 -7.33 -7.53
CA LEU A 196 21.33 -6.91 -6.21
C LEU A 196 20.91 -7.91 -5.13
N VAL A 197 19.65 -8.36 -5.12
CA VAL A 197 19.18 -9.37 -4.17
C VAL A 197 19.98 -10.65 -4.34
N SER A 198 20.22 -11.11 -5.58
CA SER A 198 21.03 -12.31 -5.85
C SER A 198 22.45 -12.17 -5.31
N THR A 199 23.09 -11.03 -5.57
CA THR A 199 24.46 -10.73 -5.10
C THR A 199 24.55 -10.71 -3.58
N VAL A 200 23.66 -9.96 -2.93
CA VAL A 200 23.68 -9.78 -1.46
C VAL A 200 23.27 -11.07 -0.74
N ALA A 201 22.30 -11.80 -1.29
CA ALA A 201 21.84 -13.07 -0.70
C ALA A 201 22.79 -14.25 -0.96
N GLY A 202 23.63 -14.18 -2.00
CA GLY A 202 24.50 -15.28 -2.42
C GLY A 202 23.75 -16.43 -3.09
N GLN A 203 22.56 -16.18 -3.62
CA GLN A 203 21.70 -17.15 -4.32
C GLN A 203 20.74 -16.42 -5.27
N PRO A 204 20.16 -17.10 -6.28
CA PRO A 204 19.18 -16.50 -7.17
C PRO A 204 18.05 -15.81 -6.40
N PHE A 205 17.65 -14.60 -6.83
CA PHE A 205 16.62 -13.80 -6.13
C PHE A 205 15.28 -14.54 -6.06
N GLN A 206 14.96 -15.37 -7.06
CA GLN A 206 13.77 -16.21 -7.08
C GLN A 206 13.78 -17.22 -5.91
N ALA A 207 14.90 -17.89 -5.71
CA ALA A 207 15.09 -18.83 -4.60
C ALA A 207 15.00 -18.10 -3.26
N TYR A 208 15.63 -16.91 -3.15
CA TYR A 208 15.57 -16.09 -1.94
C TYR A 208 14.14 -15.64 -1.61
N ILE A 209 13.38 -15.12 -2.58
CA ILE A 209 11.99 -14.70 -2.40
C ILE A 209 11.10 -15.88 -2.05
N THR A 210 11.26 -17.01 -2.74
CA THR A 210 10.49 -18.23 -2.49
C THR A 210 10.69 -18.70 -1.05
N ALA A 211 11.93 -18.82 -0.60
CA ALA A 211 12.23 -19.33 0.74
C ALA A 211 11.86 -18.36 1.86
N ASN A 212 12.04 -17.07 1.64
CA ASN A 212 11.96 -16.06 2.70
C ASN A 212 10.66 -15.23 2.69
N ILE A 213 9.87 -15.28 1.61
CA ILE A 213 8.62 -14.50 1.48
C ILE A 213 7.45 -15.41 1.12
N LEU A 214 7.51 -16.12 -0.02
CA LEU A 214 6.36 -16.90 -0.51
C LEU A 214 5.99 -18.05 0.44
N ARG A 215 6.97 -18.89 0.82
CA ARG A 215 6.74 -20.01 1.75
C ARG A 215 6.24 -19.55 3.13
N PRO A 216 6.87 -18.56 3.79
CA PRO A 216 6.37 -18.04 5.06
C PRO A 216 4.95 -17.45 4.99
N LEU A 217 4.52 -16.95 3.83
CA LEU A 217 3.16 -16.49 3.59
C LEU A 217 2.20 -17.62 3.21
N GLY A 218 2.70 -18.86 2.99
CA GLY A 218 1.89 -19.99 2.56
C GLY A 218 1.42 -19.90 1.11
N MET A 219 2.14 -19.17 0.24
CA MET A 219 1.82 -19.00 -1.18
C MET A 219 2.35 -20.20 -1.98
N ALA A 220 1.69 -21.35 -1.83
CA ALA A 220 2.13 -22.64 -2.40
C ALA A 220 1.87 -22.76 -3.92
N HIS A 221 0.93 -21.98 -4.46
CA HIS A 221 0.58 -21.93 -5.88
C HIS A 221 1.10 -20.66 -6.53
N THR A 222 2.32 -20.25 -6.17
CA THR A 222 3.03 -19.10 -6.72
C THR A 222 4.37 -19.53 -7.28
N TYR A 223 4.62 -19.22 -8.54
CA TYR A 223 5.69 -19.79 -9.34
C TYR A 223 6.50 -18.71 -10.05
N TRP A 224 7.75 -19.02 -10.38
CA TRP A 224 8.59 -18.21 -11.28
C TRP A 224 8.60 -18.76 -12.70
N ASP A 225 8.38 -20.08 -12.86
CA ASP A 225 8.40 -20.79 -14.14
C ASP A 225 7.03 -21.39 -14.41
N TYR A 226 6.40 -21.00 -15.53
CA TYR A 226 5.09 -21.53 -15.94
C TYR A 226 5.07 -23.05 -16.13
N ARG A 227 6.23 -23.66 -16.46
CA ARG A 227 6.35 -25.12 -16.64
C ARG A 227 6.17 -25.90 -15.34
N GLN A 228 6.28 -25.24 -14.19
CA GLN A 228 6.03 -25.83 -12.86
C GLN A 228 4.57 -25.72 -12.43
N VAL A 229 3.76 -24.94 -13.14
CA VAL A 229 2.33 -24.80 -12.84
C VAL A 229 1.61 -26.05 -13.34
N PRO A 230 0.77 -26.71 -12.49
CA PRO A 230 -0.10 -27.79 -12.98
C PRO A 230 -0.94 -27.31 -14.17
N GLY A 231 -0.89 -28.05 -15.29
CA GLY A 231 -1.49 -27.61 -16.54
C GLY A 231 -2.97 -27.24 -16.44
N ALA A 232 -3.73 -27.93 -15.57
CA ALA A 232 -5.15 -27.63 -15.32
C ALA A 232 -5.37 -26.27 -14.63
N LEU A 233 -4.37 -25.70 -14.00
CA LEU A 233 -4.43 -24.42 -13.29
C LEU A 233 -3.81 -23.26 -14.09
N LEU A 234 -3.00 -23.55 -15.11
CA LEU A 234 -2.29 -22.53 -15.87
C LEU A 234 -3.26 -21.73 -16.74
N ALA A 235 -3.32 -20.43 -16.52
CA ALA A 235 -4.01 -19.52 -17.41
C ALA A 235 -3.16 -19.24 -18.66
N HIS A 236 -3.77 -19.34 -19.84
CA HIS A 236 -3.19 -18.99 -21.13
C HIS A 236 -3.47 -17.53 -21.43
N GLY A 237 -2.50 -16.82 -21.98
CA GLY A 237 -2.59 -15.39 -22.29
C GLY A 237 -3.04 -15.13 -23.70
N TYR A 238 -3.78 -14.06 -23.92
CA TYR A 238 -4.36 -13.75 -25.24
C TYR A 238 -4.18 -12.28 -25.60
N ARG A 239 -4.17 -12.00 -26.90
CA ARG A 239 -4.34 -10.65 -27.46
C ARG A 239 -5.59 -10.57 -28.32
N PRO A 240 -6.24 -9.42 -28.42
CA PRO A 240 -7.34 -9.21 -29.35
C PRO A 240 -6.89 -9.44 -30.80
N ALA A 241 -7.72 -10.15 -31.56
CA ALA A 241 -7.54 -10.38 -33.01
C ALA A 241 -8.90 -10.24 -33.73
N GLY A 242 -9.30 -9.00 -33.98
CA GLY A 242 -10.66 -8.67 -34.42
C GLY A 242 -11.69 -9.01 -33.32
N ALA A 243 -12.67 -9.84 -33.67
CA ALA A 243 -13.68 -10.33 -32.73
C ALA A 243 -13.24 -11.59 -31.95
N ALA A 244 -12.04 -12.13 -32.26
CA ALA A 244 -11.48 -13.34 -31.62
C ALA A 244 -10.28 -13.00 -30.75
N TRP A 245 -9.73 -14.01 -30.11
CA TRP A 245 -8.49 -13.92 -29.37
C TRP A 245 -7.42 -14.79 -30.01
N GLN A 246 -6.20 -14.27 -30.06
CA GLN A 246 -5.02 -15.03 -30.44
C GLN A 246 -4.20 -15.31 -29.19
N GLU A 247 -3.85 -16.58 -28.97
CA GLU A 247 -2.99 -16.97 -27.86
C GLU A 247 -1.58 -16.37 -28.01
N GLU A 248 -1.05 -15.83 -26.92
CA GLU A 248 0.32 -15.33 -26.81
C GLU A 248 1.22 -16.43 -26.25
N ALA A 249 2.44 -16.52 -26.80
CA ALA A 249 3.44 -17.42 -26.25
C ALA A 249 3.78 -17.04 -24.80
N LEU A 250 3.85 -18.03 -23.94
CA LEU A 250 4.30 -17.83 -22.56
C LEU A 250 5.78 -17.44 -22.56
N LEU A 251 6.08 -16.32 -21.92
CA LEU A 251 7.45 -15.85 -21.78
C LEU A 251 8.23 -16.79 -20.83
N PRO A 252 9.45 -17.18 -21.17
CA PRO A 252 10.26 -18.03 -20.29
C PRO A 252 10.62 -17.32 -18.99
N ASP A 253 10.96 -18.08 -17.98
CA ASP A 253 11.61 -17.54 -16.79
C ASP A 253 13.05 -17.13 -17.15
N GLY A 254 13.45 -15.94 -16.70
CA GLY A 254 14.80 -15.41 -16.85
C GLY A 254 15.50 -15.28 -15.51
N GLU A 255 16.75 -14.82 -15.55
CA GLU A 255 17.51 -14.49 -14.36
C GLU A 255 17.04 -13.14 -13.77
N SER A 256 17.91 -12.17 -13.59
CA SER A 256 17.58 -10.89 -12.95
C SER A 256 16.46 -10.10 -13.63
N PHE A 257 16.30 -10.23 -14.95
CA PHE A 257 15.19 -9.58 -15.65
C PHE A 257 13.81 -10.11 -15.21
N ALA A 258 13.68 -11.32 -14.72
CA ALA A 258 12.42 -11.82 -14.17
C ALA A 258 11.92 -11.02 -12.94
N ALA A 259 12.79 -10.24 -12.30
CA ALA A 259 12.41 -9.37 -11.17
C ALA A 259 11.45 -8.23 -11.57
N LEU A 260 11.39 -7.88 -12.85
CA LEU A 260 10.48 -6.85 -13.35
C LEU A 260 9.01 -7.34 -13.41
N GLY A 261 8.77 -8.67 -13.61
CA GLY A 261 7.41 -9.15 -13.85
C GLY A 261 7.20 -10.67 -13.91
N GLY A 262 8.14 -11.50 -13.43
CA GLY A 262 8.17 -12.95 -13.69
C GLY A 262 7.22 -13.82 -12.88
N LEU A 263 6.60 -13.33 -11.79
CA LEU A 263 5.73 -14.16 -10.94
C LEU A 263 4.42 -14.57 -11.63
N LEU A 264 4.02 -15.82 -11.33
CA LEU A 264 2.71 -16.37 -11.62
C LEU A 264 2.05 -16.75 -10.29
N THR A 265 0.76 -16.44 -10.12
CA THR A 265 0.05 -16.75 -8.87
C THR A 265 -1.45 -16.84 -9.08
N SER A 266 -2.16 -17.38 -8.09
CA SER A 266 -3.62 -17.42 -8.03
C SER A 266 -4.18 -16.29 -7.15
N VAL A 267 -5.47 -15.99 -7.29
CA VAL A 267 -6.18 -15.05 -6.41
C VAL A 267 -6.12 -15.50 -4.95
N GLU A 268 -6.25 -16.81 -4.70
CA GLU A 268 -6.18 -17.37 -3.33
C GLU A 268 -4.82 -17.17 -2.68
N ASP A 269 -3.73 -17.40 -3.42
CA ASP A 269 -2.39 -17.16 -2.89
C ASP A 269 -2.10 -15.66 -2.73
N PHE A 270 -2.50 -14.85 -3.71
CA PHE A 270 -2.30 -13.42 -3.62
C PHE A 270 -3.09 -12.78 -2.47
N ALA A 271 -4.23 -13.34 -2.09
CA ALA A 271 -4.98 -12.91 -0.91
C ALA A 271 -4.17 -13.04 0.40
N LYS A 272 -3.29 -14.04 0.51
CA LYS A 272 -2.37 -14.19 1.65
C LYS A 272 -1.34 -13.07 1.68
N TYR A 273 -0.84 -12.67 0.51
CA TYR A 273 0.02 -11.49 0.37
C TYR A 273 -0.71 -10.19 0.75
N LEU A 274 -1.96 -10.02 0.31
CA LEU A 274 -2.79 -8.88 0.71
C LEU A 274 -3.05 -8.85 2.22
N ALA A 275 -3.28 -9.99 2.83
CA ALA A 275 -3.41 -10.12 4.28
C ALA A 275 -2.14 -9.63 5.01
N PHE A 276 -0.97 -10.03 4.53
CA PHE A 276 0.31 -9.57 5.05
C PHE A 276 0.51 -8.07 4.90
N GLN A 277 0.22 -7.50 3.73
CA GLN A 277 0.31 -6.06 3.45
C GLN A 277 -0.65 -5.25 4.35
N ALA A 278 -1.88 -5.73 4.53
CA ALA A 278 -2.89 -5.10 5.37
C ALA A 278 -2.55 -5.19 6.86
N ALA A 279 -1.89 -6.27 7.30
CA ALA A 279 -1.49 -6.49 8.69
C ALA A 279 -0.44 -5.49 9.20
N ALA A 280 0.20 -4.72 8.30
CA ALA A 280 1.08 -3.62 8.69
C ALA A 280 0.31 -2.44 9.34
N TRP A 281 -0.98 -2.32 9.11
CA TRP A 281 -1.83 -1.23 9.61
C TRP A 281 -2.96 -1.73 10.50
N PRO A 282 -3.37 -0.91 11.51
CA PRO A 282 -2.66 0.25 12.03
C PRO A 282 -1.31 -0.13 12.67
N ALA A 283 -0.45 0.87 12.87
CA ALA A 283 0.76 0.67 13.66
C ALA A 283 0.38 0.23 15.09
N ARG A 284 1.04 -0.81 15.58
CA ARG A 284 0.74 -1.39 16.90
C ARG A 284 1.99 -2.01 17.52
N PRO A 285 2.07 -2.09 18.86
CA PRO A 285 3.14 -2.79 19.55
C PRO A 285 3.07 -4.31 19.31
N GLY A 286 4.08 -5.03 19.78
CA GLY A 286 4.19 -6.48 19.73
C GLY A 286 5.11 -6.99 18.61
N PRO A 287 5.46 -8.27 18.65
CA PRO A 287 6.41 -8.87 17.74
C PRO A 287 5.88 -8.91 16.29
N ASP A 288 6.81 -8.85 15.35
CA ASP A 288 6.54 -9.08 13.94
C ASP A 288 6.52 -10.60 13.65
N ALA A 289 5.40 -11.09 13.14
CA ALA A 289 5.24 -12.50 12.78
C ALA A 289 5.42 -12.77 11.27
N GLY A 290 5.53 -11.71 10.45
CA GLY A 290 5.67 -11.83 9.00
C GLY A 290 7.12 -11.94 8.53
N PRO A 291 7.32 -12.21 7.24
CA PRO A 291 8.65 -12.34 6.62
C PRO A 291 9.45 -11.02 6.61
N VAL A 292 8.78 -9.88 6.71
CA VAL A 292 9.37 -8.53 6.76
C VAL A 292 8.69 -7.76 7.89
N ARG A 293 9.43 -6.86 8.56
CA ARG A 293 8.90 -6.07 9.67
C ARG A 293 7.72 -5.21 9.23
N ARG A 294 6.68 -5.11 10.07
CA ARG A 294 5.51 -4.26 9.78
C ARG A 294 5.89 -2.80 9.54
N SER A 295 6.91 -2.28 10.25
CA SER A 295 7.45 -0.94 10.01
C SER A 295 8.02 -0.79 8.60
N SER A 296 8.76 -1.79 8.12
CA SER A 296 9.34 -1.81 6.77
C SER A 296 8.27 -1.93 5.68
N VAL A 297 7.21 -2.71 5.94
CA VAL A 297 6.04 -2.77 5.04
C VAL A 297 5.34 -1.41 4.97
N ARG A 298 5.11 -0.73 6.12
CA ARG A 298 4.54 0.63 6.13
C ARG A 298 5.42 1.64 5.42
N GLU A 299 6.74 1.52 5.55
CA GLU A 299 7.72 2.36 4.84
C GLU A 299 7.60 2.18 3.32
N ALA A 300 7.52 0.92 2.85
CA ALA A 300 7.32 0.63 1.42
C ALA A 300 6.02 1.23 0.85
N GLN A 301 5.01 1.38 1.68
CA GLN A 301 3.69 1.90 1.33
C GLN A 301 3.57 3.44 1.38
N GLN A 302 4.67 4.17 1.64
CA GLN A 302 4.69 5.63 1.57
C GLN A 302 4.94 6.10 0.14
N ALA A 303 4.46 7.30 -0.20
CA ALA A 303 4.78 7.96 -1.47
C ALA A 303 6.19 8.58 -1.38
N TRP A 304 7.22 7.80 -1.68
CA TRP A 304 8.61 8.28 -1.68
C TRP A 304 8.91 9.20 -2.85
N THR A 305 8.28 8.94 -4.01
CA THR A 305 8.39 9.78 -5.20
C THR A 305 7.00 10.19 -5.64
N PRO A 306 6.69 11.48 -5.73
CA PRO A 306 5.45 11.96 -6.35
C PRO A 306 5.41 11.54 -7.83
N ALA A 307 4.28 10.99 -8.28
CA ALA A 307 4.12 10.53 -9.67
C ALA A 307 3.11 11.36 -10.47
N GLY A 308 2.36 12.25 -9.81
CA GLY A 308 1.45 13.18 -10.47
C GLY A 308 0.17 13.46 -9.69
N LEU A 309 -0.62 14.38 -10.24
CA LEU A 309 -1.93 14.77 -9.72
C LEU A 309 -2.96 14.73 -10.85
N ASN A 310 -4.02 13.95 -10.68
CA ASN A 310 -5.19 14.03 -11.54
C ASN A 310 -6.29 14.83 -10.80
N ALA A 311 -6.39 16.12 -11.10
CA ALA A 311 -7.38 17.01 -10.48
C ALA A 311 -8.83 16.71 -10.90
N ALA A 312 -9.02 16.07 -12.06
CA ALA A 312 -10.32 15.80 -12.65
C ALA A 312 -10.70 14.30 -12.59
N PHE A 313 -10.05 13.51 -11.73
CA PHE A 313 -10.35 12.09 -11.63
C PHE A 313 -11.82 11.82 -11.29
N ARG A 314 -12.41 10.86 -12.00
CA ARG A 314 -13.77 10.37 -11.75
C ARG A 314 -13.75 8.88 -11.50
N TYR A 315 -14.35 8.47 -10.40
CA TYR A 315 -14.62 7.07 -10.13
C TYR A 315 -15.66 6.51 -11.11
N PRO A 316 -15.70 5.19 -11.34
CA PRO A 316 -16.77 4.58 -12.15
C PRO A 316 -18.18 4.86 -11.64
N SER A 317 -18.34 5.15 -10.35
CA SER A 317 -19.59 5.62 -9.74
C SER A 317 -20.04 7.02 -10.20
N GLY A 318 -19.19 7.74 -10.96
CA GLY A 318 -19.39 9.13 -11.34
C GLY A 318 -18.88 10.15 -10.30
N ARG A 319 -18.52 9.71 -9.10
CA ARG A 319 -17.97 10.58 -8.05
C ARG A 319 -16.66 11.23 -8.52
N ALA A 320 -16.63 12.55 -8.56
CA ALA A 320 -15.41 13.30 -8.86
C ALA A 320 -14.60 13.50 -7.58
N SER A 321 -13.29 13.29 -7.67
CA SER A 321 -12.34 13.57 -6.58
C SER A 321 -10.95 13.69 -7.16
N PRO A 322 -10.16 14.73 -6.85
CA PRO A 322 -8.77 14.76 -7.24
C PRO A 322 -8.04 13.57 -6.64
N VAL A 323 -7.06 13.04 -7.36
CA VAL A 323 -6.21 11.93 -6.91
C VAL A 323 -4.75 12.30 -7.09
N ALA A 324 -4.01 12.38 -5.99
CA ALA A 324 -2.56 12.47 -5.99
C ALA A 324 -1.96 11.06 -6.08
N ALA A 325 -1.06 10.86 -7.02
CA ALA A 325 -0.36 9.60 -7.23
C ALA A 325 1.10 9.70 -6.78
N GLY A 326 1.63 8.62 -6.24
CA GLY A 326 3.02 8.48 -5.87
C GLY A 326 3.52 7.05 -6.04
N TYR A 327 4.80 6.86 -5.78
CA TYR A 327 5.40 5.54 -5.79
C TYR A 327 6.22 5.32 -4.50
N GLY A 328 5.98 4.18 -3.88
CA GLY A 328 6.70 3.70 -2.71
C GLY A 328 7.86 2.79 -3.11
N TYR A 329 8.13 1.74 -2.33
CA TYR A 329 9.11 0.73 -2.72
C TYR A 329 8.40 -0.45 -3.42
N GLY A 330 8.48 -0.45 -4.75
CA GLY A 330 7.80 -1.45 -5.57
C GLY A 330 6.28 -1.39 -5.49
N LEU A 331 5.71 -0.27 -5.09
CA LEU A 331 4.28 -0.06 -4.85
C LEU A 331 3.82 1.28 -5.39
N ARG A 332 2.71 1.30 -6.10
CA ARG A 332 1.97 2.52 -6.42
C ARG A 332 1.18 2.96 -5.19
N THR A 333 1.12 4.24 -4.98
CA THR A 333 0.28 4.86 -3.95
C THR A 333 -0.64 5.88 -4.58
N ALA A 334 -1.83 6.05 -4.01
CA ALA A 334 -2.74 7.13 -4.39
C ALA A 334 -3.47 7.65 -3.16
N GLN A 335 -3.83 8.93 -3.19
CA GLN A 335 -4.70 9.54 -2.18
C GLN A 335 -5.74 10.40 -2.87
N ASP A 336 -7.02 10.16 -2.56
CA ASP A 336 -8.11 10.97 -3.10
C ASP A 336 -8.40 12.20 -2.24
N GLY A 337 -9.19 13.13 -2.80
CA GLY A 337 -9.55 14.37 -2.12
C GLY A 337 -10.37 14.20 -0.82
N SER A 338 -10.88 13.00 -0.53
CA SER A 338 -11.49 12.66 0.77
C SER A 338 -10.47 12.08 1.77
N GLY A 339 -9.19 12.02 1.40
CA GLY A 339 -8.11 11.47 2.23
C GLY A 339 -7.99 9.96 2.21
N ARG A 340 -8.75 9.23 1.36
CA ARG A 340 -8.59 7.78 1.24
C ARG A 340 -7.26 7.43 0.61
N ARG A 341 -6.47 6.62 1.30
CA ARG A 341 -5.17 6.13 0.83
C ARG A 341 -5.34 4.77 0.17
N TYR A 342 -4.73 4.64 -1.00
CA TYR A 342 -4.65 3.41 -1.78
C TYR A 342 -3.18 2.99 -1.89
N VAL A 343 -2.92 1.70 -1.71
CA VAL A 343 -1.62 1.08 -1.92
C VAL A 343 -1.80 -0.15 -2.79
N GLY A 344 -0.99 -0.30 -3.82
CA GLY A 344 -1.14 -1.43 -4.71
C GLY A 344 -0.14 -1.45 -5.85
N HIS A 345 -0.42 -2.21 -6.87
CA HIS A 345 0.33 -2.19 -8.12
C HIS A 345 -0.51 -2.74 -9.27
N SER A 346 -0.26 -2.24 -10.48
CA SER A 346 -0.76 -2.83 -11.73
C SER A 346 0.29 -3.77 -12.33
N GLY A 347 -0.17 -4.70 -13.14
CA GLY A 347 0.68 -5.54 -13.95
C GLY A 347 0.17 -5.61 -15.38
N GLY A 348 1.04 -5.55 -16.36
CA GLY A 348 0.72 -5.75 -17.77
C GLY A 348 1.86 -6.45 -18.46
N LEU A 349 1.53 -7.44 -19.27
CA LEU A 349 2.43 -8.20 -20.14
C LEU A 349 1.69 -8.60 -21.41
N PRO A 350 2.37 -9.02 -22.48
CA PRO A 350 1.74 -9.78 -23.52
C PRO A 350 0.98 -10.98 -22.95
N GLY A 351 -0.31 -11.05 -23.26
CA GLY A 351 -1.23 -12.07 -22.77
C GLY A 351 -1.89 -11.81 -21.43
N PHE A 352 -1.43 -10.85 -20.60
CA PHE A 352 -1.93 -10.69 -19.23
C PHE A 352 -2.07 -9.23 -18.79
N GLY A 353 -3.02 -9.04 -17.87
CA GLY A 353 -3.19 -7.81 -17.11
C GLY A 353 -3.63 -8.12 -15.68
N ALA A 354 -3.11 -7.39 -14.73
CA ALA A 354 -3.37 -7.63 -13.31
C ALA A 354 -3.40 -6.32 -12.53
N HIS A 355 -4.10 -6.31 -11.42
CA HIS A 355 -4.11 -5.15 -10.54
C HIS A 355 -4.61 -5.50 -9.13
N TRP A 356 -4.08 -4.82 -8.12
CA TRP A 356 -4.61 -4.83 -6.77
C TRP A 356 -4.57 -3.46 -6.12
N TRP A 357 -5.53 -3.20 -5.24
CA TRP A 357 -5.54 -2.07 -4.32
C TRP A 357 -5.86 -2.52 -2.91
N LEU A 358 -5.16 -1.95 -1.95
CA LEU A 358 -5.44 -1.99 -0.52
C LEU A 358 -5.84 -0.58 -0.07
N LEU A 359 -6.91 -0.48 0.70
CA LEU A 359 -7.27 0.66 1.53
C LEU A 359 -6.82 0.38 2.97
N PRO A 360 -5.59 0.80 3.38
CA PRO A 360 -5.03 0.44 4.69
C PRO A 360 -5.92 0.86 5.85
N ASP A 361 -6.53 2.04 5.75
CA ASP A 361 -7.35 2.61 6.82
C ASP A 361 -8.70 1.90 6.97
N TYR A 362 -9.16 1.21 5.93
CA TYR A 362 -10.41 0.45 5.95
C TYR A 362 -10.21 -1.06 6.17
N GLY A 363 -8.99 -1.55 6.03
CA GLY A 363 -8.70 -2.99 6.04
C GLY A 363 -9.34 -3.73 4.88
N LEU A 364 -9.48 -3.07 3.72
CA LEU A 364 -10.07 -3.63 2.50
C LEU A 364 -9.01 -3.77 1.42
N ALA A 365 -9.00 -4.87 0.71
CA ALA A 365 -8.20 -5.01 -0.49
C ALA A 365 -8.96 -5.79 -1.57
N VAL A 366 -8.70 -5.43 -2.83
CA VAL A 366 -9.19 -6.15 -4.00
C VAL A 366 -8.03 -6.52 -4.91
N VAL A 367 -8.15 -7.64 -5.59
CA VAL A 367 -7.23 -8.11 -6.61
C VAL A 367 -8.02 -8.61 -7.81
N ALA A 368 -7.50 -8.39 -9.01
CA ALA A 368 -8.08 -8.93 -10.24
C ALA A 368 -6.97 -9.30 -11.23
N PHE A 369 -7.10 -10.48 -11.85
CA PHE A 369 -6.21 -11.02 -12.87
C PHE A 369 -6.99 -11.30 -14.14
N ALA A 370 -6.45 -10.86 -15.27
CA ALA A 370 -7.02 -11.04 -16.59
C ALA A 370 -5.99 -11.65 -17.54
N ASN A 371 -6.42 -12.54 -18.41
CA ASN A 371 -5.56 -13.18 -19.41
C ASN A 371 -5.64 -12.51 -20.79
N GLN A 372 -5.58 -11.19 -20.80
CA GLN A 372 -5.51 -10.40 -22.00
C GLN A 372 -4.34 -9.41 -21.94
N THR A 373 -3.63 -9.28 -23.05
CA THR A 373 -2.50 -8.36 -23.22
C THR A 373 -2.83 -6.97 -22.70
N TYR A 374 -2.10 -6.52 -21.68
CA TYR A 374 -2.21 -5.21 -21.04
C TYR A 374 -3.62 -4.85 -20.53
N ALA A 375 -4.49 -5.84 -20.28
CA ALA A 375 -5.76 -5.55 -19.60
C ALA A 375 -5.51 -4.76 -18.32
N ALA A 376 -6.35 -3.74 -18.08
CA ALA A 376 -6.17 -2.79 -17.00
C ALA A 376 -7.34 -2.86 -15.98
N PRO A 377 -7.42 -3.89 -15.12
CA PRO A 377 -8.48 -3.98 -14.12
C PRO A 377 -8.39 -2.91 -13.01
N THR A 378 -7.47 -1.94 -13.14
CA THR A 378 -7.31 -0.80 -12.23
C THR A 378 -8.60 -0.04 -12.02
N ILE A 379 -9.31 0.27 -13.12
CA ILE A 379 -10.58 1.02 -13.05
C ILE A 379 -11.67 0.19 -12.36
N ALA A 380 -11.73 -1.12 -12.64
CA ALA A 380 -12.67 -2.01 -11.96
C ALA A 380 -12.39 -2.07 -10.45
N ASN A 381 -11.11 -2.18 -10.06
CA ASN A 381 -10.71 -2.21 -8.65
C ASN A 381 -10.96 -0.89 -7.91
N PHE A 382 -10.76 0.27 -8.55
CA PHE A 382 -11.17 1.56 -8.00
C PHE A 382 -12.69 1.60 -7.77
N GLY A 383 -13.45 1.17 -8.79
CA GLY A 383 -14.90 1.10 -8.72
C GLY A 383 -15.39 0.16 -7.61
N ALA A 384 -14.79 -1.01 -7.49
CA ALA A 384 -15.14 -2.00 -6.48
C ALA A 384 -14.95 -1.46 -5.06
N LEU A 385 -13.80 -0.84 -4.77
CA LEU A 385 -13.52 -0.26 -3.45
C LEU A 385 -14.40 0.95 -3.14
N ASP A 386 -14.63 1.85 -4.11
CA ASP A 386 -15.50 3.02 -3.93
C ASP A 386 -16.95 2.58 -3.68
N THR A 387 -17.45 1.61 -4.45
CA THR A 387 -18.79 1.01 -4.30
C THR A 387 -18.94 0.34 -2.92
N LEU A 388 -17.96 -0.47 -2.50
CA LEU A 388 -17.98 -1.12 -1.19
C LEU A 388 -18.05 -0.10 -0.05
N VAL A 389 -17.20 0.93 -0.09
CA VAL A 389 -17.18 1.97 0.94
C VAL A 389 -18.50 2.69 1.01
N ALA A 390 -19.11 3.02 -0.15
CA ALA A 390 -20.39 3.72 -0.23
C ALA A 390 -21.56 2.84 0.22
N LEU A 391 -21.75 1.66 -0.38
CA LEU A 391 -22.93 0.80 -0.12
C LEU A 391 -22.93 0.23 1.30
N ALA A 392 -21.76 -0.18 1.80
CA ALA A 392 -21.66 -0.71 3.15
C ALA A 392 -21.48 0.39 4.23
N GLY A 393 -21.50 1.67 3.86
CA GLY A 393 -21.36 2.78 4.79
C GLY A 393 -20.07 2.70 5.62
N LEU A 394 -18.96 2.28 4.99
CA LEU A 394 -17.73 2.01 5.72
C LEU A 394 -17.01 3.29 6.10
N ARG A 395 -16.44 3.29 7.30
CA ARG A 395 -15.57 4.34 7.79
C ARG A 395 -14.16 3.81 8.00
N PRO A 396 -13.13 4.68 7.97
CA PRO A 396 -11.77 4.29 8.35
C PRO A 396 -11.76 3.65 9.75
N ARG A 397 -10.89 2.68 9.94
CA ARG A 397 -10.68 2.07 11.26
C ARG A 397 -10.16 3.13 12.23
N PRO A 398 -10.69 3.19 13.47
CA PRO A 398 -10.23 4.16 14.44
C PRO A 398 -8.76 3.92 14.79
N VAL A 399 -8.00 4.99 14.97
CA VAL A 399 -6.67 4.95 15.55
C VAL A 399 -6.82 4.61 17.03
N ALA A 400 -6.00 3.72 17.56
CA ALA A 400 -5.99 3.46 19.01
C ALA A 400 -5.40 4.67 19.75
N ALA A 401 -6.09 5.14 20.78
CA ALA A 401 -5.58 6.19 21.63
C ALA A 401 -4.31 5.74 22.38
N SER A 402 -3.30 6.61 22.46
CA SER A 402 -2.19 6.38 23.38
C SER A 402 -2.66 6.54 24.83
N PRO A 403 -2.02 5.87 25.80
CA PRO A 403 -2.38 6.03 27.21
C PRO A 403 -2.36 7.49 27.68
N ILE A 404 -1.36 8.27 27.23
CA ILE A 404 -1.24 9.68 27.61
C ILE A 404 -2.36 10.53 26.98
N LEU A 405 -2.75 10.26 25.72
CA LEU A 405 -3.85 10.98 25.09
C LEU A 405 -5.18 10.72 25.80
N ALA A 406 -5.45 9.47 26.18
CA ALA A 406 -6.62 9.08 26.96
C ALA A 406 -6.62 9.70 28.36
N GLN A 407 -5.47 9.74 29.04
CA GLN A 407 -5.32 10.41 30.31
C GLN A 407 -5.64 11.91 30.20
N ARG A 408 -5.06 12.60 29.21
CA ARG A 408 -5.31 14.03 29.01
C ARG A 408 -6.78 14.34 28.66
N GLN A 409 -7.45 13.47 27.87
CA GLN A 409 -8.89 13.59 27.64
C GLN A 409 -9.67 13.55 28.98
N ALA A 410 -9.38 12.58 29.84
CA ALA A 410 -10.08 12.44 31.12
C ALA A 410 -9.83 13.67 32.05
N GLU A 411 -8.60 14.17 32.08
CA GLU A 411 -8.25 15.39 32.82
C GLU A 411 -8.95 16.62 32.26
N LEU A 412 -8.95 16.83 30.94
CA LEU A 412 -9.67 17.92 30.31
C LEU A 412 -11.18 17.85 30.57
N ALA A 413 -11.78 16.67 30.43
CA ALA A 413 -13.21 16.47 30.67
C ALA A 413 -13.61 16.87 32.09
N ARG A 414 -12.73 16.63 33.09
CA ARG A 414 -12.92 17.03 34.50
C ARG A 414 -12.68 18.52 34.74
N LEU A 415 -11.66 19.10 34.10
CA LEU A 415 -11.21 20.48 34.35
C LEU A 415 -12.04 21.52 33.66
N LEU A 416 -12.43 21.27 32.39
CA LEU A 416 -13.04 22.28 31.53
C LEU A 416 -14.38 22.82 32.03
N PRO A 417 -15.31 22.01 32.58
CA PRO A 417 -16.57 22.55 33.09
C PRO A 417 -16.40 23.56 34.24
N GLY A 418 -15.32 23.38 35.06
CA GLY A 418 -14.94 24.30 36.13
C GLY A 418 -13.80 25.25 35.77
N PHE A 419 -13.49 25.41 34.50
CA PHE A 419 -12.39 26.23 34.00
C PHE A 419 -12.72 27.73 34.13
N GLY A 420 -12.75 28.21 35.37
CA GLY A 420 -13.17 29.54 35.75
C GLY A 420 -12.06 30.39 36.37
N PRO A 421 -12.35 31.69 36.67
CA PRO A 421 -11.43 32.56 37.39
C PRO A 421 -11.01 31.93 38.70
N GLY A 422 -9.70 31.79 38.95
CA GLY A 422 -9.16 31.24 40.19
C GLY A 422 -8.93 29.73 40.22
N ALA A 423 -9.31 28.96 39.19
CA ALA A 423 -8.80 27.60 39.02
C ALA A 423 -7.27 27.65 38.94
N ALA A 424 -6.55 26.98 39.80
CA ALA A 424 -5.09 26.89 39.69
C ALA A 424 -4.72 26.40 38.30
N ALA A 425 -3.81 27.09 37.64
CA ALA A 425 -3.26 26.61 36.38
C ALA A 425 -2.63 25.25 36.67
N ASP A 426 -3.25 24.18 36.23
CA ASP A 426 -2.75 22.84 36.48
C ASP A 426 -1.57 22.59 35.51
N ASN A 427 -0.39 23.10 35.93
CA ASN A 427 0.86 22.99 35.18
C ASN A 427 1.24 21.52 34.88
N ALA A 428 0.59 20.56 35.54
CA ALA A 428 0.75 19.15 35.25
C ALA A 428 -0.01 18.74 33.97
N VAL A 429 -1.08 19.44 33.59
CA VAL A 429 -1.90 19.14 32.41
C VAL A 429 -1.50 19.97 31.22
N PHE A 430 -1.22 21.27 31.40
CA PHE A 430 -0.93 22.22 30.32
C PHE A 430 0.56 22.45 30.16
N ALA A 431 1.01 22.54 28.92
CA ALA A 431 2.39 22.85 28.55
C ALA A 431 2.72 24.33 28.84
N GLU A 432 4.01 24.66 28.92
CA GLU A 432 4.50 25.99 29.26
C GLU A 432 3.94 27.09 28.34
N ASN A 433 3.87 26.85 27.05
CA ASN A 433 3.36 27.81 26.05
C ASN A 433 1.86 28.11 26.20
N PHE A 434 1.08 27.20 26.79
CA PHE A 434 -0.38 27.24 26.71
C PHE A 434 -0.98 28.55 27.24
N PHE A 435 -0.48 29.07 28.35
CA PHE A 435 -0.92 30.35 28.91
C PHE A 435 -0.07 31.55 28.48
N LEU A 436 1.06 31.30 27.79
CA LEU A 436 1.86 32.36 27.20
C LEU A 436 1.30 32.83 25.86
N ASP A 437 0.77 31.91 25.07
CA ASP A 437 0.16 32.22 23.75
C ASP A 437 -1.18 32.97 23.92
N GLN A 438 -1.93 32.68 24.97
CA GLN A 438 -3.15 33.37 25.36
C GLN A 438 -3.32 33.26 26.87
N ASP A 439 -3.47 34.39 27.53
CA ASP A 439 -3.54 34.45 28.98
C ASP A 439 -4.72 33.63 29.56
N ALA A 440 -4.52 33.18 30.79
CA ALA A 440 -5.47 32.31 31.47
C ALA A 440 -6.86 32.94 31.67
N ALA A 441 -6.95 34.27 31.89
CA ALA A 441 -8.23 34.95 32.08
C ALA A 441 -9.06 34.94 30.78
N THR A 442 -8.44 35.29 29.66
CA THR A 442 -9.08 35.27 28.35
C THR A 442 -9.57 33.87 27.95
N ARG A 443 -8.72 32.83 28.14
CA ARG A 443 -9.12 31.43 27.87
C ARG A 443 -10.30 30.98 28.72
N ARG A 444 -10.28 31.31 30.01
CA ARG A 444 -11.34 30.97 30.95
C ARG A 444 -12.65 31.67 30.62
N GLN A 445 -12.60 32.96 30.28
CA GLN A 445 -13.78 33.72 29.87
C GLN A 445 -14.41 33.11 28.61
N ALA A 446 -13.60 32.78 27.59
CA ALA A 446 -14.08 32.15 26.36
C ALA A 446 -14.73 30.78 26.66
N ALA A 447 -14.09 29.94 27.46
CA ALA A 447 -14.62 28.65 27.86
C ALA A 447 -15.95 28.79 28.62
N GLN A 448 -16.03 29.70 29.61
CA GLN A 448 -17.27 29.97 30.39
C GLN A 448 -18.44 30.39 29.50
N ALA A 449 -18.19 31.23 28.46
CA ALA A 449 -19.22 31.62 27.52
C ALA A 449 -19.79 30.42 26.75
N LEU A 450 -18.94 29.47 26.34
CA LEU A 450 -19.37 28.23 25.68
C LEU A 450 -20.15 27.30 26.63
N PHE A 451 -19.64 27.11 27.87
CA PHE A 451 -20.33 26.28 28.86
C PHE A 451 -21.67 26.89 29.31
N ALA A 452 -21.77 28.22 29.39
CA ALA A 452 -23.06 28.90 29.66
C ALA A 452 -24.10 28.62 28.55
N GLN A 453 -23.67 28.48 27.30
CA GLN A 453 -24.56 28.14 26.19
C GLN A 453 -24.89 26.63 26.18
N ALA A 454 -23.90 25.76 26.38
CA ALA A 454 -24.11 24.31 26.39
C ALA A 454 -24.91 23.81 27.60
N GLY A 455 -24.88 24.55 28.72
CA GLY A 455 -25.49 24.14 29.98
C GLY A 455 -24.65 23.10 30.74
N ALA A 456 -25.22 22.54 31.82
CA ALA A 456 -24.53 21.52 32.61
C ALA A 456 -24.11 20.33 31.76
N ILE A 457 -22.86 19.90 31.86
CA ILE A 457 -22.35 18.74 31.14
C ILE A 457 -22.96 17.47 31.73
N THR A 458 -23.61 16.68 30.88
CA THR A 458 -24.33 15.46 31.23
C THR A 458 -23.58 14.19 30.79
N ALA A 459 -22.72 14.30 29.75
CA ALA A 459 -21.93 13.18 29.26
C ALA A 459 -20.63 13.64 28.57
N VAL A 460 -19.65 12.74 28.56
CA VAL A 460 -18.40 12.87 27.82
C VAL A 460 -18.41 11.87 26.68
N GLY A 461 -18.28 12.36 25.48
CA GLY A 461 -18.20 11.53 24.27
C GLY A 461 -16.86 10.75 24.20
N PRO A 462 -16.81 9.74 23.33
CA PRO A 462 -15.59 8.94 23.16
C PRO A 462 -14.45 9.79 22.59
N LEU A 463 -13.21 9.43 22.97
CA LEU A 463 -12.01 10.00 22.36
C LEU A 463 -11.88 9.48 20.91
N VAL A 464 -11.72 10.41 19.98
CA VAL A 464 -11.43 10.15 18.58
C VAL A 464 -9.98 10.59 18.30
N PRO A 465 -8.99 9.68 18.39
CA PRO A 465 -7.60 9.99 18.13
C PRO A 465 -7.36 10.26 16.65
N GLU A 466 -6.58 11.30 16.34
CA GLU A 466 -6.02 11.52 15.00
C GLU A 466 -4.60 10.93 14.89
N ASN A 467 -3.86 10.97 16.00
CA ASN A 467 -2.57 10.30 16.19
C ASN A 467 -2.32 10.05 17.68
N GLN A 468 -1.08 9.69 18.06
CA GLN A 468 -0.74 9.36 19.44
C GLN A 468 -0.78 10.56 20.41
N LEU A 469 -0.72 11.79 19.89
CA LEU A 469 -0.65 13.03 20.67
C LEU A 469 -1.71 14.07 20.28
N ARG A 470 -2.69 13.70 19.45
CA ARG A 470 -3.75 14.59 18.98
C ARG A 470 -5.07 13.86 18.85
N GLY A 471 -6.16 14.50 19.29
CA GLY A 471 -7.48 13.92 19.21
C GLY A 471 -8.60 14.91 19.51
N ARG A 472 -9.82 14.40 19.41
CA ARG A 472 -11.07 15.12 19.67
C ARG A 472 -11.98 14.30 20.56
N PHE A 473 -12.84 15.00 21.28
CA PHE A 473 -13.97 14.39 21.99
C PHE A 473 -15.07 15.44 22.16
N GLN A 474 -16.23 15.03 22.67
CA GLN A 474 -17.36 15.91 22.87
C GLN A 474 -17.69 16.00 24.36
N LEU A 475 -18.10 17.19 24.80
CA LEU A 475 -18.76 17.41 26.09
C LEU A 475 -20.22 17.69 25.78
N VAL A 476 -21.10 16.77 26.14
CA VAL A 476 -22.55 16.87 25.90
C VAL A 476 -23.18 17.63 27.07
N GLY A 477 -23.70 18.81 26.81
CA GLY A 477 -24.41 19.62 27.78
C GLY A 477 -25.93 19.53 27.61
N ALA A 478 -26.66 20.01 28.62
CA ALA A 478 -28.12 19.97 28.64
C ALA A 478 -28.78 20.77 27.52
N ARG A 479 -28.09 21.76 26.92
CA ARG A 479 -28.61 22.67 25.87
C ARG A 479 -27.78 22.66 24.59
N GLY A 480 -26.61 22.06 24.60
CA GLY A 480 -25.70 21.99 23.44
C GLY A 480 -24.49 21.13 23.70
N THR A 481 -23.75 20.82 22.64
CA THR A 481 -22.54 20.01 22.72
C THR A 481 -21.34 20.88 22.39
N ILE A 482 -20.25 20.70 23.16
CA ILE A 482 -18.95 21.35 22.90
C ILE A 482 -18.03 20.33 22.24
N ASP A 483 -17.54 20.62 21.04
CA ASP A 483 -16.46 19.90 20.40
C ASP A 483 -15.12 20.35 21.02
N VAL A 484 -14.35 19.42 21.50
CA VAL A 484 -13.04 19.63 22.08
C VAL A 484 -11.98 19.02 21.19
N PHE A 485 -11.10 19.85 20.63
CA PHE A 485 -9.89 19.41 19.95
C PHE A 485 -8.68 19.76 20.79
N PHE A 486 -7.71 18.85 20.89
CA PHE A 486 -6.48 19.11 21.64
C PHE A 486 -5.27 18.40 21.04
N THR A 487 -4.09 19.02 21.25
CA THR A 487 -2.79 18.45 20.90
C THR A 487 -1.88 18.46 22.10
N LEU A 488 -0.96 17.48 22.16
CA LEU A 488 0.00 17.34 23.25
C LEU A 488 1.40 17.78 22.81
N SER A 489 2.17 18.29 23.76
CA SER A 489 3.57 18.70 23.62
C SER A 489 4.51 17.50 23.41
N PRO A 490 5.76 17.73 22.92
CA PRO A 490 6.76 16.67 22.79
C PRO A 490 7.40 16.22 24.10
N GLU A 491 7.02 16.80 25.24
CA GLU A 491 7.55 16.46 26.55
C GLU A 491 7.18 15.03 26.97
N ASN A 492 7.84 14.52 27.98
CA ASN A 492 7.51 13.24 28.61
C ASN A 492 7.41 13.39 30.13
N PRO A 493 6.21 13.29 30.73
CA PRO A 493 4.92 13.07 30.09
C PRO A 493 4.43 14.26 29.28
N ALA A 494 3.79 13.96 28.14
CA ALA A 494 3.26 15.00 27.24
C ALA A 494 2.11 15.78 27.88
N ARG A 495 2.07 17.10 27.66
CA ARG A 495 1.09 18.05 28.21
C ARG A 495 0.28 18.71 27.09
N VAL A 496 -0.90 19.24 27.43
CA VAL A 496 -1.76 19.92 26.45
C VAL A 496 -1.10 21.24 26.04
N GLN A 497 -0.72 21.34 24.77
CA GLN A 497 -0.12 22.56 24.20
C GLN A 497 -1.10 23.39 23.39
N GLN A 498 -2.16 22.77 22.86
CA GLN A 498 -3.24 23.44 22.15
C GLN A 498 -4.58 22.85 22.58
N LEU A 499 -5.57 23.70 22.71
CA LEU A 499 -6.95 23.34 23.04
C LEU A 499 -7.90 24.29 22.30
N ASP A 500 -8.79 23.72 21.48
CA ASP A 500 -9.83 24.45 20.78
C ASP A 500 -11.19 23.93 21.26
N LEU A 501 -12.08 24.87 21.61
CA LEU A 501 -13.44 24.61 22.05
C LEU A 501 -14.41 25.29 21.10
N LYS A 502 -15.42 24.56 20.63
CA LYS A 502 -16.47 25.11 19.75
C LYS A 502 -17.81 24.47 20.09
N LEU A 503 -18.90 25.20 19.92
CA LEU A 503 -20.23 24.61 19.92
C LEU A 503 -20.40 23.76 18.64
N ALA A 504 -20.89 22.54 18.79
CA ALA A 504 -21.16 21.67 17.68
C ALA A 504 -22.23 22.31 16.75
N GLY A 505 -21.90 22.35 15.45
CA GLY A 505 -22.79 22.96 14.43
C GLY A 505 -22.50 24.43 14.10
N GLN A 506 -21.45 25.00 14.67
CA GLN A 506 -20.94 26.35 14.30
C GLN A 506 -19.70 26.28 13.40
#